data_fa4dfa78041de4f72c179414502fcd0f
#
_entry.id   fa4dfa78041de4f72c179414502fcd0f
#
_cell.length_a   1.000
_cell.length_b   1.000
_cell.length_c   1.000
_cell.angle_alpha   90.00
_cell.angle_beta   90.00
_cell.angle_gamma   90.00
#
_symmetry.space_group_name_H-M   'P 1'
#
loop_
_entity.id
_entity.type
_entity.pdbx_description
1 polymer ?
#
loop_
_entity_poly.entity_id
_entity_poly.type
_entity_poly.pdbx_seq_one_letter_code
_entity_poly.pdbx_strand_id
1 'polypeptide(L)'
;SVRQFVDVMTNWYIRRSRERFWDSGSGDSSATEAAFDTLYTVLEVLTRVAAPLLPLVTEEIWRGLTGGRSVHLADWPDAAALPADDDLVAAMDAVRAVCSTGSSLRKAEKLRVRLPLPELTVVTAAPAGVVPFTGIIADELNVKAVSVVDVADAHGSDFGISQRLV
;
A
#
# COMPACT_ATOMS: atom_id res chain seq x y z
N SER A 1 9.40 -11.82 -2.91
CA SER A 1 9.99 -12.46 -1.71
C SER A 1 9.19 -12.11 -0.46
N VAL A 2 9.22 -12.96 0.58
CA VAL A 2 8.55 -12.71 1.88
C VAL A 2 8.97 -11.36 2.47
N ARG A 3 10.25 -11.02 2.43
CA ARG A 3 10.75 -9.72 2.92
C ARG A 3 10.07 -8.54 2.22
N GLN A 4 9.96 -8.57 0.91
CA GLN A 4 9.31 -7.51 0.14
C GLN A 4 7.82 -7.43 0.49
N PHE A 5 7.15 -8.57 0.67
CA PHE A 5 5.75 -8.60 1.08
C PHE A 5 5.54 -7.97 2.45
N VAL A 6 6.37 -8.34 3.45
CA VAL A 6 6.31 -7.76 4.80
C VAL A 6 6.58 -6.24 4.77
N ASP A 7 7.49 -5.78 3.93
CA ASP A 7 7.79 -4.36 3.75
C ASP A 7 6.57 -3.59 3.20
N VAL A 8 5.92 -4.13 2.17
CA VAL A 8 4.68 -3.57 1.61
C VAL A 8 3.54 -3.58 2.64
N MET A 9 3.35 -4.70 3.32
CA MET A 9 2.32 -4.84 4.35
C MET A 9 2.50 -3.77 5.44
N THR A 10 3.71 -3.60 5.95
CA THR A 10 4.00 -2.69 7.06
C THR A 10 3.97 -1.24 6.63
N ASN A 11 4.74 -0.89 5.58
CA ASN A 11 4.98 0.50 5.18
C ASN A 11 3.88 1.07 4.28
N TRP A 12 3.01 0.22 3.74
CA TRP A 12 1.90 0.66 2.91
C TRP A 12 0.56 0.31 3.55
N TYR A 13 0.20 -0.96 3.68
CA TYR A 13 -1.13 -1.36 4.13
C TYR A 13 -1.42 -0.92 5.57
N ILE A 14 -0.60 -1.34 6.54
CA ILE A 14 -0.84 -1.03 7.97
C ILE A 14 -0.77 0.47 8.21
N ARG A 15 0.23 1.15 7.67
CA ARG A 15 0.40 2.59 7.85
C ARG A 15 -0.80 3.37 7.32
N ARG A 16 -1.31 3.03 6.13
CA ARG A 16 -2.46 3.72 5.53
C ARG A 16 -3.80 3.32 6.14
N SER A 17 -3.90 2.11 6.68
CA SER A 17 -5.10 1.64 7.37
C SER A 17 -5.14 2.02 8.84
N ARG A 18 -4.18 2.83 9.30
CA ARG A 18 -4.05 3.17 10.72
C ARG A 18 -5.34 3.74 11.32
N GLU A 19 -5.98 4.67 10.66
CA GLU A 19 -7.22 5.29 11.12
C GLU A 19 -8.34 4.24 11.26
N ARG A 20 -8.44 3.32 10.31
CA ARG A 20 -9.42 2.22 10.34
C ARG A 20 -9.24 1.29 11.54
N PHE A 21 -8.01 1.10 12.03
CA PHE A 21 -7.72 0.28 13.22
C PHE A 21 -8.03 1.03 14.53
N TRP A 22 -7.97 2.36 14.54
CA TRP A 22 -8.14 3.18 15.75
C TRP A 22 -9.50 3.86 15.84
N ASP A 23 -10.32 3.78 14.81
CA ASP A 23 -11.62 4.45 14.78
C ASP A 23 -12.66 3.70 15.61
N SER A 24 -12.55 3.88 16.93
CA SER A 24 -13.49 3.31 17.90
C SER A 24 -14.78 4.12 18.04
N GLY A 25 -15.02 5.16 17.22
CA GLY A 25 -16.09 6.12 17.50
C GLY A 25 -16.85 6.69 16.30
N SER A 26 -16.42 6.52 15.05
CA SER A 26 -17.06 7.15 13.88
C SER A 26 -18.27 6.37 13.33
N GLY A 27 -18.62 5.23 13.91
CA GLY A 27 -19.86 4.51 13.55
C GLY A 27 -19.75 3.56 12.35
N ASP A 28 -18.63 3.48 11.65
CA ASP A 28 -18.41 2.50 10.59
C ASP A 28 -17.58 1.30 11.08
N SER A 29 -18.24 0.45 11.87
CA SER A 29 -17.62 -0.80 12.35
C SER A 29 -17.21 -1.73 11.20
N SER A 30 -17.87 -1.65 10.03
CA SER A 30 -17.60 -2.54 8.91
C SER A 30 -16.22 -2.30 8.30
N ALA A 31 -15.77 -1.05 8.18
CA ALA A 31 -14.45 -0.72 7.68
C ALA A 31 -13.33 -1.17 8.62
N THR A 32 -13.57 -1.07 9.93
CA THR A 32 -12.65 -1.53 10.98
C THR A 32 -12.56 -3.06 10.97
N GLU A 33 -13.70 -3.76 10.95
CA GLU A 33 -13.76 -5.21 10.87
C GLU A 33 -13.04 -5.74 9.63
N ALA A 34 -13.33 -5.18 8.46
CA ALA A 34 -12.63 -5.56 7.21
C ALA A 34 -11.12 -5.33 7.27
N ALA A 35 -10.64 -4.30 7.98
CA ALA A 35 -9.21 -4.07 8.16
C ALA A 35 -8.57 -5.14 9.05
N PHE A 36 -9.23 -5.54 10.14
CA PHE A 36 -8.76 -6.59 11.02
C PHE A 36 -8.83 -7.96 10.36
N ASP A 37 -9.91 -8.29 9.64
CA ASP A 37 -10.06 -9.55 8.91
C ASP A 37 -8.97 -9.72 7.84
N THR A 38 -8.68 -8.65 7.12
CA THR A 38 -7.59 -8.64 6.15
C THR A 38 -6.24 -8.89 6.83
N LEU A 39 -5.96 -8.19 7.92
CA LEU A 39 -4.71 -8.34 8.66
C LEU A 39 -4.58 -9.74 9.27
N TYR A 40 -5.67 -10.28 9.83
CA TYR A 40 -5.74 -11.64 10.36
C TYR A 40 -5.38 -12.67 9.28
N THR A 41 -6.07 -12.61 8.13
CA THR A 41 -5.84 -13.52 7.01
C THR A 41 -4.39 -13.46 6.52
N VAL A 42 -3.84 -12.25 6.37
CA VAL A 42 -2.46 -12.05 5.93
C VAL A 42 -1.48 -12.64 6.94
N LEU A 43 -1.66 -12.41 8.23
CA LEU A 43 -0.76 -12.92 9.26
C LEU A 43 -0.87 -14.44 9.41
N GLU A 44 -2.07 -14.99 9.30
CA GLU A 44 -2.33 -16.42 9.35
C GLU A 44 -1.61 -17.15 8.20
N VAL A 45 -1.75 -16.66 6.98
CA VAL A 45 -1.05 -17.21 5.80
C VAL A 45 0.46 -17.00 5.90
N LEU A 46 0.89 -15.81 6.29
CA LEU A 46 2.32 -15.47 6.38
C LEU A 46 3.05 -16.35 7.40
N THR A 47 2.42 -16.64 8.53
CA THR A 47 3.05 -17.51 9.55
C THR A 47 3.25 -18.92 9.03
N ARG A 48 2.31 -19.48 8.30
CA ARG A 48 2.47 -20.81 7.67
C ARG A 48 3.59 -20.83 6.62
N VAL A 49 3.62 -19.81 5.76
CA VAL A 49 4.65 -19.70 4.69
C VAL A 49 6.05 -19.48 5.27
N ALA A 50 6.16 -18.69 6.33
CA ALA A 50 7.44 -18.34 6.94
C ALA A 50 7.92 -19.35 8.00
N ALA A 51 7.07 -20.28 8.45
CA ALA A 51 7.40 -21.25 9.50
C ALA A 51 8.71 -22.04 9.27
N PRO A 52 9.02 -22.52 8.06
CA PRO A 52 10.27 -23.22 7.81
C PRO A 52 11.53 -22.35 7.98
N LEU A 53 11.40 -21.02 7.84
CA LEU A 53 12.50 -20.06 7.89
C LEU A 53 12.63 -19.39 9.27
N LEU A 54 11.51 -19.18 9.95
CA LEU A 54 11.41 -18.46 11.22
C LEU A 54 10.58 -19.24 12.26
N PRO A 55 10.99 -20.48 12.61
CA PRO A 55 10.13 -21.43 13.33
C PRO A 55 9.64 -20.91 14.68
N LEU A 56 10.46 -20.20 15.44
CA LEU A 56 10.08 -19.74 16.78
C LEU A 56 9.13 -18.53 16.73
N VAL A 57 9.41 -17.57 15.88
CA VAL A 57 8.60 -16.35 15.76
C VAL A 57 7.23 -16.66 15.18
N THR A 58 7.16 -17.51 14.15
CA THR A 58 5.89 -17.89 13.53
C THR A 58 5.03 -18.74 14.45
N GLU A 59 5.64 -19.59 15.27
CA GLU A 59 4.92 -20.35 16.29
C GLU A 59 4.26 -19.44 17.33
N GLU A 60 4.99 -18.45 17.83
CA GLU A 60 4.48 -17.50 18.81
C GLU A 60 3.32 -16.67 18.24
N ILE A 61 3.49 -16.12 17.02
CA ILE A 61 2.45 -15.37 16.35
C ILE A 61 1.22 -16.26 16.08
N TRP A 62 1.44 -17.46 15.56
CA TRP A 62 0.35 -18.39 15.26
C TRP A 62 -0.51 -18.73 16.49
N ARG A 63 0.15 -19.06 17.59
CA ARG A 63 -0.57 -19.39 18.84
C ARG A 63 -1.35 -18.20 19.39
N GLY A 64 -0.74 -17.03 19.37
CA GLY A 64 -1.41 -15.80 19.81
C GLY A 64 -2.60 -15.41 18.92
N LEU A 65 -2.47 -15.65 17.61
CA LEU A 65 -3.46 -15.25 16.62
C LEU A 65 -4.64 -16.23 16.52
N THR A 66 -4.35 -17.54 16.52
CA THR A 66 -5.35 -18.59 16.22
C THR A 66 -5.78 -19.39 17.43
N GLY A 67 -5.00 -19.41 18.50
CA GLY A 67 -5.17 -20.35 19.62
C GLY A 67 -4.86 -21.81 19.23
N GLY A 68 -4.39 -22.06 18.01
CA GLY A 68 -4.09 -23.39 17.48
C GLY A 68 -2.88 -24.06 18.15
N ARG A 69 -2.72 -25.37 17.91
CA ARG A 69 -1.66 -26.17 18.54
C ARG A 69 -0.27 -25.68 18.14
N SER A 70 0.04 -25.73 16.85
CA SER A 70 1.33 -25.35 16.32
C SER A 70 1.23 -25.05 14.83
N VAL A 71 1.92 -24.02 14.37
CA VAL A 71 2.02 -23.69 12.95
C VAL A 71 2.70 -24.80 12.14
N HIS A 72 3.60 -25.54 12.78
CA HIS A 72 4.36 -26.64 12.15
C HIS A 72 3.51 -27.90 11.91
N LEU A 73 2.29 -27.94 12.45
CA LEU A 73 1.33 -29.01 12.22
C LEU A 73 0.20 -28.57 11.29
N ALA A 74 0.21 -27.32 10.85
CA ALA A 74 -0.76 -26.77 9.90
C ALA A 74 -0.37 -27.14 8.46
N ASP A 75 -1.36 -27.34 7.62
CA ASP A 75 -1.14 -27.55 6.20
C ASP A 75 -0.62 -26.29 5.50
N TRP A 76 0.11 -26.48 4.42
CA TRP A 76 0.53 -25.38 3.57
C TRP A 76 -0.68 -24.61 3.03
N PRO A 77 -0.65 -23.26 3.00
CA PRO A 77 -1.79 -22.48 2.54
C PRO A 77 -2.13 -22.80 1.08
N ASP A 78 -3.42 -22.97 0.81
CA ASP A 78 -3.91 -23.11 -0.55
C ASP A 78 -4.08 -21.70 -1.17
N ALA A 79 -3.25 -21.39 -2.16
CA ALA A 79 -3.31 -20.10 -2.84
C ALA A 79 -4.63 -19.91 -3.61
N ALA A 80 -5.28 -20.99 -4.06
CA ALA A 80 -6.55 -20.90 -4.77
C ALA A 80 -7.73 -20.52 -3.87
N ALA A 81 -7.60 -20.70 -2.55
CA ALA A 81 -8.60 -20.29 -1.57
C ALA A 81 -8.49 -18.80 -1.19
N LEU A 82 -7.44 -18.12 -1.62
CA LEU A 82 -7.24 -16.70 -1.32
C LEU A 82 -7.84 -15.83 -2.44
N PRO A 83 -8.43 -14.67 -2.09
CA PRO A 83 -8.86 -13.71 -3.11
C PRO A 83 -7.66 -13.25 -3.95
N ALA A 84 -7.83 -13.22 -5.26
CA ALA A 84 -6.83 -12.75 -6.21
C ALA A 84 -7.47 -11.72 -7.15
N ASP A 85 -6.77 -10.60 -7.31
CA ASP A 85 -7.11 -9.53 -8.25
C ASP A 85 -5.81 -8.95 -8.79
N ASP A 86 -5.33 -9.54 -9.87
CA ASP A 86 -4.04 -9.18 -10.47
C ASP A 86 -4.05 -7.74 -11.03
N ASP A 87 -5.19 -7.28 -11.53
CA ASP A 87 -5.35 -5.92 -12.06
C ASP A 87 -5.26 -4.89 -10.92
N LEU A 88 -5.90 -5.16 -9.79
CA LEU A 88 -5.80 -4.31 -8.60
C LEU A 88 -4.37 -4.29 -8.04
N VAL A 89 -3.69 -5.43 -8.01
CA VAL A 89 -2.30 -5.52 -7.56
C VAL A 89 -1.39 -4.69 -8.47
N ALA A 90 -1.52 -4.83 -9.80
CA ALA A 90 -0.74 -4.07 -10.76
C ALA A 90 -1.01 -2.55 -10.66
N ALA A 91 -2.27 -2.16 -10.52
CA ALA A 91 -2.65 -0.76 -10.32
C ALA A 91 -2.05 -0.19 -9.02
N MET A 92 -2.12 -0.94 -7.93
CA MET A 92 -1.57 -0.50 -6.64
C MET A 92 -0.03 -0.44 -6.65
N ASP A 93 0.63 -1.33 -7.37
CA ASP A 93 2.08 -1.26 -7.57
C ASP A 93 2.47 0.00 -8.38
N ALA A 94 1.71 0.36 -9.41
CA ALA A 94 1.90 1.62 -10.15
C ALA A 94 1.70 2.84 -9.24
N VAL A 95 0.65 2.87 -8.42
CA VAL A 95 0.39 3.94 -7.44
C VAL A 95 1.55 4.07 -6.45
N ARG A 96 2.07 2.97 -5.94
CA ARG A 96 3.23 2.97 -5.02
C ARG A 96 4.50 3.50 -5.71
N ALA A 97 4.71 3.15 -6.97
CA ALA A 97 5.82 3.67 -7.76
C ALA A 97 5.70 5.19 -7.95
N VAL A 98 4.51 5.70 -8.26
CA VAL A 98 4.22 7.15 -8.34
C VAL A 98 4.53 7.84 -7.01
N CYS A 99 4.04 7.30 -5.89
CA CYS A 99 4.30 7.88 -4.56
C CYS A 99 5.78 7.88 -4.20
N SER A 100 6.50 6.81 -4.53
CA SER A 100 7.95 6.71 -4.31
C SER A 100 8.71 7.75 -5.14
N THR A 101 8.38 7.86 -6.42
CA THR A 101 8.99 8.84 -7.33
C THR A 101 8.69 10.27 -6.88
N GLY A 102 7.45 10.58 -6.57
CA GLY A 102 7.04 11.89 -6.06
C GLY A 102 7.77 12.28 -4.77
N SER A 103 7.91 11.33 -3.84
CA SER A 103 8.67 11.54 -2.61
C SER A 103 10.15 11.79 -2.88
N SER A 104 10.73 11.09 -3.85
CA SER A 104 12.12 11.26 -4.26
C SER A 104 12.37 12.64 -4.90
N LEU A 105 11.44 13.09 -5.76
CA LEU A 105 11.49 14.44 -6.34
C LEU A 105 11.39 15.51 -5.25
N ARG A 106 10.45 15.39 -4.32
CA ARG A 106 10.34 16.33 -3.17
C ARG A 106 11.63 16.38 -2.36
N LYS A 107 12.27 15.23 -2.13
CA LYS A 107 13.53 15.14 -1.39
C LYS A 107 14.68 15.82 -2.16
N ALA A 108 14.76 15.61 -3.46
CA ALA A 108 15.78 16.23 -4.33
C ALA A 108 15.69 17.76 -4.27
N GLU A 109 14.46 18.30 -4.32
CA GLU A 109 14.19 19.75 -4.24
C GLU A 109 14.11 20.28 -2.79
N LYS A 110 14.46 19.46 -1.79
CA LYS A 110 14.43 19.81 -0.36
C LYS A 110 13.04 20.31 0.13
N LEU A 111 11.97 19.91 -0.54
CA LEU A 111 10.61 20.24 -0.18
C LEU A 111 10.14 19.35 0.99
N ARG A 112 9.74 19.98 2.08
CA ARG A 112 9.24 19.25 3.25
C ARG A 112 7.92 18.52 2.91
N VAL A 113 7.76 17.28 3.35
CA VAL A 113 6.53 16.50 3.12
C VAL A 113 5.28 17.22 3.66
N ARG A 114 5.41 17.96 4.76
CA ARG A 114 4.31 18.74 5.37
C ARG A 114 3.90 19.98 4.58
N LEU A 115 4.68 20.40 3.59
CA LEU A 115 4.32 21.52 2.71
C LEU A 115 3.32 21.01 1.67
N PRO A 116 2.06 21.46 1.66
CA PRO A 116 1.13 21.05 0.63
C PRO A 116 1.54 21.67 -0.70
N LEU A 117 1.59 20.86 -1.76
CA LEU A 117 1.83 21.34 -3.12
C LEU A 117 0.48 21.49 -3.85
N PRO A 118 0.38 22.43 -4.79
CA PRO A 118 -0.89 22.69 -5.47
C PRO A 118 -1.32 21.53 -6.35
N GLU A 119 -0.41 20.96 -7.12
CA GLU A 119 -0.75 19.96 -8.12
C GLU A 119 0.41 18.97 -8.35
N LEU A 120 0.04 17.74 -8.73
CA LEU A 120 0.92 16.72 -9.26
C LEU A 120 0.34 16.21 -10.58
N THR A 121 1.14 16.24 -11.64
CA THR A 121 0.80 15.55 -12.90
C THR A 121 1.54 14.22 -12.96
N VAL A 122 0.79 13.14 -13.10
CA VAL A 122 1.29 11.78 -13.27
C VAL A 122 1.21 11.42 -14.75
N VAL A 123 2.35 11.10 -15.36
CA VAL A 123 2.40 10.63 -16.73
C VAL A 123 2.61 9.13 -16.72
N THR A 124 1.71 8.37 -17.33
CA THR A 124 1.73 6.92 -17.34
C THR A 124 1.19 6.34 -18.65
N ALA A 125 1.67 5.17 -19.05
CA ALA A 125 1.13 4.44 -20.21
C ALA A 125 -0.19 3.70 -19.89
N ALA A 126 -0.61 3.65 -18.62
CA ALA A 126 -1.85 2.99 -18.20
C ALA A 126 -2.66 3.90 -17.26
N PRO A 127 -3.22 5.02 -17.74
CA PRO A 127 -3.97 5.97 -16.93
C PRO A 127 -5.13 5.34 -16.18
N ALA A 128 -5.84 4.42 -16.81
CA ALA A 128 -7.02 3.75 -16.24
C ALA A 128 -6.72 3.02 -14.92
N GLY A 129 -5.51 2.48 -14.76
CA GLY A 129 -5.10 1.82 -13.51
C GLY A 129 -4.75 2.78 -12.38
N VAL A 130 -4.45 4.05 -12.67
CA VAL A 130 -4.03 5.05 -11.68
C VAL A 130 -5.14 6.01 -11.28
N VAL A 131 -6.00 6.39 -12.22
CA VAL A 131 -7.09 7.35 -12.03
C VAL A 131 -7.97 7.05 -10.82
N PRO A 132 -8.41 5.80 -10.56
CA PRO A 132 -9.25 5.49 -9.39
C PRO A 132 -8.58 5.77 -8.04
N PHE A 133 -7.24 5.86 -8.02
CA PHE A 133 -6.43 5.97 -6.81
C PHE A 133 -5.74 7.32 -6.64
N THR A 134 -6.16 8.36 -7.39
CA THR A 134 -5.60 9.71 -7.30
C THR A 134 -5.73 10.30 -5.89
N GLY A 135 -6.78 9.98 -5.16
CA GLY A 135 -6.95 10.37 -3.76
C GLY A 135 -5.83 9.79 -2.87
N ILE A 136 -5.47 8.53 -3.07
CA ILE A 136 -4.37 7.88 -2.33
C ILE A 136 -3.03 8.59 -2.60
N ILE A 137 -2.79 8.95 -3.87
CA ILE A 137 -1.57 9.67 -4.26
C ILE A 137 -1.55 11.08 -3.66
N ALA A 138 -2.69 11.78 -3.68
CA ALA A 138 -2.84 13.12 -3.12
C ALA A 138 -2.51 13.14 -1.61
N ASP A 139 -3.08 12.21 -0.86
CA ASP A 139 -2.83 12.06 0.59
C ASP A 139 -1.37 11.73 0.89
N GLU A 140 -0.82 10.75 0.16
CA GLU A 140 0.54 10.25 0.39
C GLU A 140 1.60 11.31 0.12
N LEU A 141 1.40 12.10 -0.92
CA LEU A 141 2.35 13.14 -1.34
C LEU A 141 2.00 14.53 -0.82
N ASN A 142 0.90 14.69 -0.06
CA ASN A 142 0.40 15.96 0.41
C ASN A 142 0.29 16.99 -0.73
N VAL A 143 -0.48 16.62 -1.77
CA VAL A 143 -0.79 17.50 -2.91
C VAL A 143 -2.28 17.73 -2.97
N LYS A 144 -2.70 18.92 -3.42
CA LYS A 144 -4.12 19.32 -3.44
C LYS A 144 -4.88 18.71 -4.61
N ALA A 145 -4.21 18.51 -5.74
CA ALA A 145 -4.78 17.93 -6.95
C ALA A 145 -3.80 16.96 -7.61
N VAL A 146 -4.35 15.90 -8.20
CA VAL A 146 -3.59 14.94 -9.00
C VAL A 146 -4.27 14.81 -10.35
N SER A 147 -3.56 15.14 -11.41
CA SER A 147 -3.95 14.89 -12.80
C SER A 147 -3.17 13.71 -13.38
N VAL A 148 -3.82 12.91 -14.20
CA VAL A 148 -3.21 11.75 -14.84
C VAL A 148 -3.28 11.94 -16.35
N VAL A 149 -2.14 11.83 -17.02
CA VAL A 149 -1.98 12.06 -18.45
C VAL A 149 -1.38 10.82 -19.10
N ASP A 150 -1.83 10.47 -20.29
CA ASP A 150 -1.20 9.42 -21.08
C ASP A 150 0.18 9.85 -21.57
N VAL A 151 1.12 8.92 -21.60
CA VAL A 151 2.47 9.14 -22.17
C VAL A 151 2.39 9.65 -23.61
N ALA A 152 1.39 9.20 -24.37
CA ALA A 152 1.21 9.63 -25.76
C ALA A 152 0.88 11.13 -25.90
N ASP A 153 0.24 11.71 -24.86
CA ASP A 153 -0.18 13.11 -24.82
C ASP A 153 0.79 14.01 -24.06
N ALA A 154 1.83 13.43 -23.45
CA ALA A 154 2.78 14.17 -22.64
C ALA A 154 3.86 14.86 -23.48
N HIS A 155 4.21 16.06 -23.11
CA HIS A 155 5.31 16.82 -23.73
C HIS A 155 6.54 16.84 -22.84
N GLY A 156 7.74 16.94 -23.44
CA GLY A 156 9.00 16.89 -22.69
C GLY A 156 9.17 18.00 -21.64
N SER A 157 8.38 19.09 -21.71
CA SER A 157 8.32 20.15 -20.71
C SER A 157 7.54 19.78 -19.45
N ASP A 158 6.81 18.65 -19.45
CA ASP A 158 5.89 18.25 -18.39
C ASP A 158 6.63 17.45 -17.29
N PHE A 159 7.89 17.12 -17.53
CA PHE A 159 8.68 16.33 -16.59
C PHE A 159 9.54 17.23 -15.69
N GLY A 160 9.38 17.07 -14.39
CA GLY A 160 10.13 17.78 -13.36
C GLY A 160 9.25 18.65 -12.46
N ILE A 161 9.88 19.30 -11.50
CA ILE A 161 9.19 20.25 -10.63
C ILE A 161 9.29 21.64 -11.27
N SER A 162 8.21 22.09 -11.89
CA SER A 162 8.10 23.48 -12.30
C SER A 162 7.72 24.32 -11.07
N GLN A 163 8.67 25.07 -10.54
CA GLN A 163 8.38 26.09 -9.53
C GLN A 163 7.73 27.30 -10.22
N ARG A 164 6.40 27.27 -10.37
CA ARG A 164 5.65 28.52 -10.48
C ARG A 164 5.38 29.00 -9.06
N LEU A 165 6.27 29.82 -8.55
CA LEU A 165 5.94 30.70 -7.44
C LEU A 165 4.93 31.73 -7.96
N VAL A 166 3.69 31.66 -7.45
CA VAL A 166 2.73 32.78 -7.48
C VAL A 166 2.80 33.45 -6.12
#